data_0059f0521d46a679668334c8ec02c69a
#
_entry.id   0059f0521d46a679668334c8ec02c69a
#
_cell.length_a   1.000
_cell.length_b   1.000
_cell.length_c   1.000
_cell.angle_alpha   90.00
_cell.angle_beta   90.00
_cell.angle_gamma   90.00
#
_symmetry.space_group_name_H-M   'P 1'
#
loop_
_entity.id
_entity.type
_entity.pdbx_description
1 polymer ?
#
loop_
_entity_poly.entity_id
_entity_poly.type
_entity_poly.pdbx_seq_one_letter_code
_entity_poly.pdbx_strand_id
1 'polypeptide(L)'
;MKALKVMTLNIGNPSLKRVQRQIAWLENRDEDIFVLTETKLSDGCLFLEEHFGEDGTTLFDLNRKAEFNVYFPKSNTGDLGVMILSRFPIIRTNTCFKPNDPFFSRMIDVVIDFHGQEVGIMGLYVPSRDASPEKIARKKNFVIQFLLHLKSISGSCNIPYIICGDLNILERAHIPHYKNFLKWEYDFYDRFDHFGYLDAFRLIHPETNEYSWVGRTNDGYRYDHFFISKDLKPRLVDCSYVHETRKIPITDHSAMTMTVQI
;
A
#
# COMPACT_ATOMS: atom_id res chain seq x y z
N MET A 1 14.59 -4.91 20.41
CA MET A 1 13.60 -4.62 19.35
C MET A 1 14.17 -3.53 18.45
N LYS A 2 13.97 -3.64 17.14
CA LYS A 2 14.41 -2.63 16.16
C LYS A 2 13.16 -2.00 15.54
N ALA A 3 13.23 -0.72 15.17
CA ALA A 3 12.13 -0.03 14.51
C ALA A 3 12.10 -0.41 13.03
N LEU A 4 10.95 -0.87 12.54
CA LEU A 4 10.64 -1.03 11.13
C LEU A 4 9.78 0.17 10.69
N LYS A 5 10.22 0.86 9.64
CA LYS A 5 9.52 2.01 9.07
C LYS A 5 8.92 1.63 7.72
N VAL A 6 7.63 1.84 7.58
CA VAL A 6 6.89 1.48 6.36
C VAL A 6 6.14 2.70 5.84
N MET A 7 6.17 2.92 4.53
CA MET A 7 5.39 3.94 3.83
C MET A 7 4.47 3.30 2.81
N THR A 8 3.27 3.83 2.65
CA THR A 8 2.44 3.61 1.46
C THR A 8 2.17 4.92 0.72
N LEU A 9 2.15 4.85 -0.61
CA LEU A 9 1.87 5.99 -1.48
C LEU A 9 1.20 5.55 -2.78
N ASN A 10 0.06 6.14 -3.09
CA ASN A 10 -0.51 6.06 -4.44
C ASN A 10 0.29 6.98 -5.37
N ILE A 11 1.00 6.41 -6.36
CA ILE A 11 1.88 7.15 -7.29
C ILE A 11 1.18 7.54 -8.60
N GLY A 12 -0.07 7.08 -8.81
CA GLY A 12 -0.92 7.47 -9.94
C GLY A 12 -0.37 7.07 -11.31
N ASN A 13 0.26 5.90 -11.46
CA ASN A 13 0.88 5.46 -12.73
C ASN A 13 1.64 6.62 -13.43
N PRO A 14 2.80 7.05 -12.93
CA PRO A 14 3.45 8.27 -13.35
C PRO A 14 4.02 8.21 -14.77
N SER A 15 4.00 9.34 -15.47
CA SER A 15 4.85 9.55 -16.64
C SER A 15 6.33 9.61 -16.24
N LEU A 16 7.25 9.44 -17.20
CA LEU A 16 8.70 9.55 -16.94
C LEU A 16 9.08 10.86 -16.22
N LYS A 17 8.52 11.99 -16.65
CA LYS A 17 8.77 13.30 -15.99
C LYS A 17 8.28 13.33 -14.54
N ARG A 18 7.13 12.71 -14.24
CA ARG A 18 6.58 12.69 -12.89
C ARG A 18 7.32 11.71 -11.99
N VAL A 19 7.68 10.54 -12.51
CA VAL A 19 8.41 9.53 -11.73
C VAL A 19 9.79 10.02 -11.27
N GLN A 20 10.51 10.79 -12.09
CA GLN A 20 11.78 11.41 -11.69
C GLN A 20 11.62 12.29 -10.44
N ARG A 21 10.53 13.06 -10.34
CA ARG A 21 10.22 13.87 -9.17
C ARG A 21 9.81 13.02 -7.97
N GLN A 22 9.09 11.92 -8.21
CA GLN A 22 8.74 10.96 -7.17
C GLN A 22 9.98 10.26 -6.63
N ILE A 23 10.89 9.81 -7.51
CA ILE A 23 12.17 9.20 -7.13
C ILE A 23 12.98 10.18 -6.26
N ALA A 24 13.18 11.41 -6.71
CA ALA A 24 13.93 12.42 -5.96
C ALA A 24 13.32 12.69 -4.57
N TRP A 25 12.01 12.55 -4.41
CA TRP A 25 11.36 12.65 -3.11
C TRP A 25 11.55 11.40 -2.27
N LEU A 26 11.40 10.21 -2.86
CA LEU A 26 11.58 8.92 -2.19
C LEU A 26 13.01 8.70 -1.69
N GLU A 27 14.03 9.13 -2.45
CA GLU A 27 15.45 9.05 -2.04
C GLU A 27 15.76 9.84 -0.76
N ASN A 28 14.98 10.86 -0.44
CA ASN A 28 15.12 11.64 0.80
C ASN A 28 14.33 11.06 1.97
N ARG A 29 13.79 9.85 1.81
CA ARG A 29 13.01 9.16 2.85
C ARG A 29 13.86 8.10 3.53
N ASP A 30 13.58 7.88 4.81
CA ASP A 30 14.30 6.93 5.66
C ASP A 30 13.48 5.66 6.00
N GLU A 31 12.35 5.47 5.32
CA GLU A 31 11.56 4.26 5.48
C GLU A 31 12.29 3.04 4.89
N ASP A 32 12.07 1.90 5.52
CA ASP A 32 12.65 0.62 5.16
C ASP A 32 11.89 -0.07 4.04
N ILE A 33 10.57 0.14 4.01
CA ILE A 33 9.64 -0.48 3.07
C ILE A 33 8.76 0.61 2.44
N PHE A 34 8.64 0.56 1.11
CA PHE A 34 7.67 1.38 0.37
C PHE A 34 6.67 0.47 -0.33
N VAL A 35 5.38 0.70 -0.08
CA VAL A 35 4.27 0.05 -0.76
C VAL A 35 3.63 1.08 -1.68
N LEU A 36 3.92 0.98 -2.96
CA LEU A 36 3.48 1.93 -3.98
C LEU A 36 2.25 1.38 -4.71
N THR A 37 1.16 2.12 -4.70
CA THR A 37 -0.10 1.74 -5.37
C THR A 37 -0.33 2.55 -6.65
N GLU A 38 -1.29 2.13 -7.47
CA GLU A 38 -1.51 2.62 -8.83
C GLU A 38 -0.28 2.47 -9.73
N THR A 39 0.48 1.42 -9.54
CA THR A 39 1.54 1.02 -10.45
C THR A 39 0.97 0.29 -11.66
N LYS A 40 1.67 0.36 -12.78
CA LYS A 40 1.30 -0.34 -14.02
C LYS A 40 2.56 -0.70 -14.78
N LEU A 41 2.47 -1.68 -15.68
CA LEU A 41 3.54 -1.96 -16.64
C LEU A 41 3.63 -0.80 -17.65
N SER A 42 4.34 0.26 -17.26
CA SER A 42 4.52 1.52 -17.99
C SER A 42 5.96 2.01 -17.84
N ASP A 43 6.42 2.86 -18.76
CA ASP A 43 7.79 3.39 -18.75
C ASP A 43 8.16 4.05 -17.41
N GLY A 44 7.23 4.78 -16.80
CA GLY A 44 7.48 5.41 -15.51
C GLY A 44 7.67 4.42 -14.37
N CYS A 45 6.84 3.38 -14.28
CA CYS A 45 6.98 2.36 -13.23
C CYS A 45 8.17 1.43 -13.48
N LEU A 46 8.50 1.12 -14.74
CA LEU A 46 9.70 0.36 -15.08
C LEU A 46 10.96 1.14 -14.73
N PHE A 47 11.00 2.45 -15.03
CA PHE A 47 12.11 3.32 -14.66
C PHE A 47 12.31 3.40 -13.13
N LEU A 48 11.22 3.43 -12.36
CA LEU A 48 11.27 3.42 -10.90
C LEU A 48 11.81 2.09 -10.36
N GLU A 49 11.34 0.96 -10.91
CA GLU A 49 11.83 -0.38 -10.57
C GLU A 49 13.34 -0.51 -10.83
N GLU A 50 13.79 -0.13 -12.02
CA GLU A 50 15.22 -0.13 -12.40
C GLU A 50 16.05 0.75 -11.46
N HIS A 51 15.56 1.97 -11.19
CA HIS A 51 16.28 2.92 -10.35
C HIS A 51 16.55 2.41 -8.94
N PHE A 52 15.60 1.76 -8.29
CA PHE A 52 15.76 1.29 -6.91
C PHE A 52 16.26 -0.16 -6.80
N GLY A 53 16.00 -0.99 -7.80
CA GLY A 53 16.23 -2.44 -7.75
C GLY A 53 17.46 -2.93 -8.48
N GLU A 54 18.15 -2.08 -9.24
CA GLU A 54 19.32 -2.48 -10.02
C GLU A 54 20.54 -1.62 -9.70
N ASP A 55 21.72 -2.23 -9.81
CA ASP A 55 22.99 -1.48 -9.73
C ASP A 55 23.10 -0.53 -10.93
N GLY A 56 23.75 0.61 -10.73
CA GLY A 56 23.95 1.59 -11.79
C GLY A 56 24.64 1.01 -13.02
N THR A 57 24.07 1.26 -14.21
CA THR A 57 24.52 0.68 -15.49
C THR A 57 25.15 1.70 -16.41
N THR A 58 25.02 3.00 -16.11
CA THR A 58 25.61 4.09 -16.91
C THR A 58 26.94 4.57 -16.36
N LEU A 59 27.75 5.24 -17.20
CA LEU A 59 29.02 5.83 -16.78
C LEU A 59 28.90 6.84 -15.62
N PHE A 60 27.70 7.42 -15.44
CA PHE A 60 27.44 8.43 -14.41
C PHE A 60 26.99 7.80 -13.08
N ASP A 61 26.53 6.55 -13.08
CA ASP A 61 25.97 5.88 -11.92
C ASP A 61 26.53 4.46 -11.65
N LEU A 62 27.65 4.09 -12.28
CA LEU A 62 28.30 2.78 -12.11
C LEU A 62 28.62 2.40 -10.66
N ASN A 63 28.74 3.40 -9.77
CA ASN A 63 28.98 3.17 -8.34
C ASN A 63 27.69 3.07 -7.52
N ARG A 64 26.53 3.34 -8.12
CA ARG A 64 25.25 3.19 -7.44
C ARG A 64 24.96 1.70 -7.25
N LYS A 65 24.66 1.32 -6.03
CA LYS A 65 24.21 -0.01 -5.67
C LYS A 65 22.70 -0.01 -5.48
N ALA A 66 22.07 -1.11 -5.86
CA ALA A 66 20.67 -1.31 -5.55
C ALA A 66 20.45 -1.22 -4.03
N GLU A 67 19.55 -0.34 -3.61
CA GLU A 67 19.26 -0.14 -2.19
C GLU A 67 18.07 -0.99 -1.73
N PHE A 68 17.27 -1.49 -2.69
CA PHE A 68 16.03 -2.18 -2.40
C PHE A 68 15.92 -3.49 -3.15
N ASN A 69 15.33 -4.46 -2.48
CA ASN A 69 14.74 -5.63 -3.12
C ASN A 69 13.36 -5.21 -3.65
N VAL A 70 13.17 -5.23 -4.96
CA VAL A 70 11.93 -4.76 -5.60
C VAL A 70 11.07 -5.95 -5.98
N TYR A 71 9.79 -5.93 -5.57
CA TYR A 71 8.79 -6.86 -6.06
C TYR A 71 7.70 -6.11 -6.81
N PHE A 72 7.71 -6.25 -8.14
CA PHE A 72 6.75 -5.65 -9.05
C PHE A 72 6.16 -6.70 -9.98
N PRO A 73 4.94 -7.20 -9.72
CA PRO A 73 4.30 -8.20 -10.58
C PRO A 73 4.03 -7.64 -11.98
N LYS A 74 4.60 -8.29 -12.99
CA LYS A 74 4.39 -7.93 -14.40
C LYS A 74 3.06 -8.50 -14.88
N SER A 75 1.98 -7.72 -14.76
CA SER A 75 0.66 -8.11 -15.25
C SER A 75 0.44 -7.63 -16.68
N ASN A 76 0.09 -8.55 -17.58
CA ASN A 76 -0.25 -8.22 -18.98
C ASN A 76 -1.69 -7.70 -19.14
N THR A 77 -2.48 -7.66 -18.08
CA THR A 77 -3.89 -7.22 -18.14
C THR A 77 -4.04 -5.71 -18.33
N GLY A 78 -2.96 -4.95 -18.18
CA GLY A 78 -2.98 -3.48 -18.24
C GLY A 78 -3.64 -2.83 -17.02
N ASP A 79 -3.98 -3.60 -16.00
CA ASP A 79 -4.55 -3.11 -14.76
C ASP A 79 -3.52 -2.40 -13.87
N LEU A 80 -4.02 -1.48 -13.05
CA LEU A 80 -3.24 -0.84 -11.99
C LEU A 80 -3.01 -1.82 -10.84
N GLY A 81 -1.87 -1.71 -10.18
CA GLY A 81 -1.45 -2.65 -9.14
C GLY A 81 -0.61 -2.01 -8.06
N VAL A 82 0.26 -2.84 -7.48
CA VAL A 82 1.16 -2.52 -6.37
C VAL A 82 2.60 -2.86 -6.76
N MET A 83 3.57 -2.11 -6.21
CA MET A 83 4.99 -2.41 -6.20
C MET A 83 5.48 -2.29 -4.76
N ILE A 84 6.33 -3.21 -4.31
CA ILE A 84 6.97 -3.14 -3.00
C ILE A 84 8.47 -2.98 -3.19
N LEU A 85 9.05 -1.97 -2.53
CA LEU A 85 10.47 -1.78 -2.37
C LEU A 85 10.83 -2.11 -0.93
N SER A 86 11.82 -2.97 -0.71
CA SER A 86 12.26 -3.39 0.63
C SER A 86 13.78 -3.29 0.77
N ARG A 87 14.27 -2.59 1.79
CA ARG A 87 15.71 -2.61 2.18
C ARG A 87 16.12 -3.98 2.71
N PHE A 88 15.15 -4.81 3.11
CA PHE A 88 15.40 -6.15 3.64
C PHE A 88 15.09 -7.22 2.58
N PRO A 89 15.76 -8.40 2.66
CA PRO A 89 15.47 -9.49 1.73
C PRO A 89 13.99 -9.89 1.74
N ILE A 90 13.39 -10.01 0.55
CA ILE A 90 12.08 -10.64 0.36
C ILE A 90 12.33 -12.15 0.26
N ILE A 91 11.96 -12.88 1.30
CA ILE A 91 12.26 -14.32 1.41
C ILE A 91 11.11 -15.22 0.93
N ARG A 92 9.90 -14.66 0.84
CA ARG A 92 8.72 -15.40 0.37
C ARG A 92 7.70 -14.45 -0.24
N THR A 93 7.03 -14.90 -1.29
CA THR A 93 5.92 -14.19 -1.91
C THR A 93 4.70 -15.10 -1.96
N ASN A 94 3.55 -14.59 -1.54
CA ASN A 94 2.27 -15.29 -1.60
C ASN A 94 1.35 -14.56 -2.57
N THR A 95 0.61 -15.29 -3.38
CA THR A 95 -0.39 -14.70 -4.27
C THR A 95 -1.71 -15.43 -4.12
N CYS A 96 -2.81 -14.71 -3.99
CA CYS A 96 -4.15 -15.30 -4.05
C CYS A 96 -4.73 -15.29 -5.47
N PHE A 97 -4.13 -14.51 -6.37
CA PHE A 97 -4.58 -14.36 -7.76
C PHE A 97 -3.60 -15.04 -8.72
N LYS A 98 -4.14 -15.66 -9.76
CA LYS A 98 -3.32 -16.22 -10.85
C LYS A 98 -2.76 -15.09 -11.74
N PRO A 99 -1.63 -15.29 -12.43
CA PRO A 99 -1.02 -14.27 -13.29
C PRO A 99 -1.94 -13.66 -14.36
N ASN A 100 -2.95 -14.42 -14.83
CA ASN A 100 -3.93 -13.97 -15.82
C ASN A 100 -5.19 -13.36 -15.19
N ASP A 101 -5.29 -13.30 -13.86
CA ASP A 101 -6.41 -12.67 -13.17
C ASP A 101 -6.25 -11.14 -13.26
N PRO A 102 -7.32 -10.36 -13.55
CA PRO A 102 -7.27 -8.91 -13.60
C PRO A 102 -6.92 -8.26 -12.25
N PHE A 103 -6.92 -9.04 -11.17
CA PHE A 103 -6.53 -8.57 -9.84
C PHE A 103 -5.11 -8.96 -9.42
N PHE A 104 -4.38 -9.71 -10.26
CA PHE A 104 -3.07 -10.29 -9.93
C PHE A 104 -2.08 -9.26 -9.36
N SER A 105 -2.00 -8.08 -9.95
CA SER A 105 -1.09 -7.02 -9.51
C SER A 105 -1.64 -6.14 -8.37
N ARG A 106 -2.93 -6.27 -8.02
CA ARG A 106 -3.60 -5.39 -7.05
C ARG A 106 -3.38 -5.76 -5.59
N MET A 107 -2.90 -6.97 -5.35
CA MET A 107 -2.50 -7.45 -4.03
C MET A 107 -1.15 -8.13 -4.13
N ILE A 108 -0.22 -7.66 -3.35
CA ILE A 108 1.09 -8.28 -3.14
C ILE A 108 1.18 -8.67 -1.67
N ASP A 109 1.53 -9.91 -1.42
CA ASP A 109 1.76 -10.44 -0.08
C ASP A 109 3.18 -11.03 -0.06
N VAL A 110 4.09 -10.36 0.65
CA VAL A 110 5.48 -10.77 0.78
C VAL A 110 5.87 -10.96 2.24
N VAL A 111 6.84 -11.81 2.48
CA VAL A 111 7.49 -11.93 3.79
C VAL A 111 8.93 -11.46 3.64
N ILE A 112 9.35 -10.55 4.51
CA ILE A 112 10.72 -10.04 4.57
C ILE A 112 11.45 -10.65 5.75
N ASP A 113 12.78 -10.76 5.63
CA ASP A 113 13.68 -11.05 6.75
C ASP A 113 14.13 -9.75 7.41
N PHE A 114 13.45 -9.34 8.47
CA PHE A 114 13.83 -8.17 9.26
C PHE A 114 14.79 -8.57 10.38
N HIS A 115 16.10 -8.58 10.07
CA HIS A 115 17.16 -8.93 11.03
C HIS A 115 16.99 -10.30 11.68
N GLY A 116 16.59 -11.29 10.92
CA GLY A 116 16.35 -12.66 11.40
C GLY A 116 14.93 -12.91 11.92
N GLN A 117 14.03 -11.93 11.80
CA GLN A 117 12.61 -12.08 12.12
C GLN A 117 11.76 -11.95 10.86
N GLU A 118 10.89 -12.91 10.62
CA GLU A 118 9.93 -12.85 9.51
C GLU A 118 8.83 -11.82 9.80
N VAL A 119 8.56 -10.94 8.85
CA VAL A 119 7.47 -9.97 8.88
C VAL A 119 6.70 -10.00 7.58
N GLY A 120 5.38 -10.18 7.65
CA GLY A 120 4.50 -10.11 6.49
C GLY A 120 4.18 -8.66 6.11
N ILE A 121 4.33 -8.32 4.84
CA ILE A 121 3.96 -7.02 4.26
C ILE A 121 2.97 -7.28 3.12
N MET A 122 1.76 -6.78 3.26
CA MET A 122 0.74 -6.89 2.23
C MET A 122 0.37 -5.52 1.68
N GLY A 123 0.65 -5.32 0.40
CA GLY A 123 0.25 -4.13 -0.34
C GLY A 123 -1.07 -4.33 -1.07
N LEU A 124 -2.00 -3.38 -0.94
CA LEU A 124 -3.32 -3.44 -1.54
C LEU A 124 -3.62 -2.20 -2.38
N TYR A 125 -4.14 -2.44 -3.59
CA TYR A 125 -4.82 -1.43 -4.39
C TYR A 125 -6.23 -1.92 -4.73
N VAL A 126 -7.19 -1.58 -3.88
CA VAL A 126 -8.59 -2.00 -4.06
C VAL A 126 -9.19 -1.25 -5.26
N PRO A 127 -9.94 -1.91 -6.16
CA PRO A 127 -10.57 -1.22 -7.28
C PRO A 127 -11.45 -0.04 -6.83
N SER A 128 -11.21 1.14 -7.38
CA SER A 128 -12.14 2.26 -7.27
C SER A 128 -13.42 1.98 -8.05
N ARG A 129 -14.49 2.67 -7.73
CA ARG A 129 -15.76 2.56 -8.44
C ARG A 129 -16.53 3.88 -8.51
N ASP A 130 -17.37 3.98 -9.51
CA ASP A 130 -18.53 4.85 -9.56
C ASP A 130 -19.82 4.06 -9.26
N ALA A 131 -20.98 4.57 -9.65
CA ALA A 131 -22.27 3.92 -9.45
C ALA A 131 -22.60 2.84 -10.50
N SER A 132 -21.72 2.57 -11.47
CA SER A 132 -21.98 1.56 -12.50
C SER A 132 -21.99 0.14 -11.91
N PRO A 133 -22.97 -0.71 -12.32
CA PRO A 133 -23.08 -2.07 -11.81
C PRO A 133 -21.80 -2.90 -12.02
N GLU A 134 -21.12 -2.70 -13.16
CA GLU A 134 -19.91 -3.43 -13.53
C GLU A 134 -18.76 -3.13 -12.57
N LYS A 135 -18.53 -1.84 -12.24
CA LYS A 135 -17.48 -1.45 -11.29
C LYS A 135 -17.79 -1.86 -9.86
N ILE A 136 -19.08 -1.79 -9.47
CA ILE A 136 -19.54 -2.31 -8.18
C ILE A 136 -19.26 -3.83 -8.08
N ALA A 137 -19.65 -4.59 -9.12
CA ALA A 137 -19.43 -6.03 -9.15
C ALA A 137 -17.93 -6.39 -9.15
N ARG A 138 -17.12 -5.66 -9.92
CA ARG A 138 -15.65 -5.82 -9.95
C ARG A 138 -15.03 -5.61 -8.57
N LYS A 139 -15.38 -4.51 -7.90
CA LYS A 139 -14.86 -4.22 -6.55
C LYS A 139 -15.31 -5.27 -5.54
N LYS A 140 -16.59 -5.70 -5.56
CA LYS A 140 -17.10 -6.77 -4.70
C LYS A 140 -16.35 -8.08 -4.91
N ASN A 141 -16.10 -8.46 -6.16
CA ASN A 141 -15.37 -9.68 -6.47
C ASN A 141 -13.93 -9.65 -5.90
N PHE A 142 -13.21 -8.53 -6.08
CA PHE A 142 -11.91 -8.33 -5.45
C PHE A 142 -11.98 -8.50 -3.93
N VAL A 143 -12.92 -7.82 -3.28
CA VAL A 143 -13.09 -7.85 -1.82
C VAL A 143 -13.36 -9.27 -1.32
N ILE A 144 -14.22 -10.03 -2.01
CA ILE A 144 -14.51 -11.43 -1.62
C ILE A 144 -13.25 -12.28 -1.68
N GLN A 145 -12.49 -12.21 -2.77
CA GLN A 145 -11.26 -13.00 -2.92
C GLN A 145 -10.19 -12.59 -1.91
N PHE A 146 -10.00 -11.27 -1.70
CA PHE A 146 -9.11 -10.77 -0.66
C PHE A 146 -9.47 -11.26 0.73
N LEU A 147 -10.76 -11.21 1.11
CA LEU A 147 -11.21 -11.68 2.43
C LEU A 147 -11.01 -13.19 2.63
N LEU A 148 -11.11 -14.00 1.56
CA LEU A 148 -10.78 -15.43 1.61
C LEU A 148 -9.28 -15.63 1.87
N HIS A 149 -8.42 -14.86 1.21
CA HIS A 149 -6.98 -14.88 1.45
C HIS A 149 -6.66 -14.41 2.87
N LEU A 150 -7.21 -13.27 3.31
CA LEU A 150 -7.02 -12.74 4.66
C LEU A 150 -7.41 -13.75 5.74
N LYS A 151 -8.55 -14.45 5.55
CA LYS A 151 -8.97 -15.53 6.43
C LYS A 151 -7.96 -16.67 6.48
N SER A 152 -7.36 -17.04 5.35
CA SER A 152 -6.38 -18.15 5.30
C SER A 152 -5.10 -17.83 6.07
N ILE A 153 -4.60 -16.59 5.98
CA ILE A 153 -3.39 -16.17 6.70
C ILE A 153 -3.66 -15.93 8.19
N SER A 154 -4.80 -15.33 8.56
CA SER A 154 -5.13 -15.05 9.97
C SER A 154 -5.30 -16.30 10.82
N GLY A 155 -5.61 -17.43 10.20
CA GLY A 155 -5.78 -18.72 10.90
C GLY A 155 -4.51 -19.58 11.02
N SER A 156 -3.45 -19.26 10.24
CA SER A 156 -2.27 -20.13 10.09
C SER A 156 -0.93 -19.41 10.26
N CYS A 157 -0.90 -18.10 10.31
CA CYS A 157 0.34 -17.32 10.30
C CYS A 157 0.73 -16.89 11.72
N ASN A 158 1.93 -17.30 12.17
CA ASN A 158 2.49 -16.95 13.47
C ASN A 158 3.51 -15.80 13.39
N ILE A 159 3.53 -15.05 12.28
CA ILE A 159 4.40 -13.88 12.09
C ILE A 159 3.60 -12.59 12.16
N PRO A 160 4.18 -11.47 12.62
CA PRO A 160 3.55 -10.18 12.58
C PRO A 160 3.26 -9.75 11.12
N TYR A 161 2.12 -9.09 10.90
CA TYR A 161 1.68 -8.65 9.58
C TYR A 161 1.34 -7.17 9.56
N ILE A 162 1.74 -6.52 8.47
CA ILE A 162 1.39 -5.13 8.12
C ILE A 162 0.68 -5.16 6.77
N ILE A 163 -0.54 -4.61 6.72
CA ILE A 163 -1.36 -4.48 5.50
C ILE A 163 -1.54 -3.00 5.22
N CYS A 164 -1.20 -2.53 4.03
CA CYS A 164 -1.34 -1.11 3.70
C CYS A 164 -1.58 -0.88 2.20
N GLY A 165 -1.98 0.34 1.87
CA GLY A 165 -2.20 0.76 0.50
C GLY A 165 -3.43 1.64 0.35
N ASP A 166 -3.81 1.88 -0.91
CA ASP A 166 -5.05 2.56 -1.26
C ASP A 166 -6.19 1.54 -1.33
N LEU A 167 -7.02 1.56 -0.30
CA LEU A 167 -8.14 0.64 -0.18
C LEU A 167 -9.43 1.15 -0.85
N ASN A 168 -9.44 2.43 -1.27
CA ASN A 168 -10.64 3.05 -1.88
C ASN A 168 -11.93 2.83 -1.07
N ILE A 169 -11.81 2.69 0.26
CA ILE A 169 -12.91 2.55 1.22
C ILE A 169 -12.77 3.56 2.35
N LEU A 170 -13.82 3.72 3.11
CA LEU A 170 -13.87 4.59 4.28
C LEU A 170 -14.27 3.80 5.52
N GLU A 171 -13.78 4.23 6.66
CA GLU A 171 -14.29 3.80 7.95
C GLU A 171 -15.71 4.34 8.21
N ARG A 172 -16.48 3.69 9.08
CA ARG A 172 -17.85 4.13 9.41
C ARG A 172 -17.91 5.50 10.07
N ALA A 173 -16.89 5.83 10.87
CA ALA A 173 -16.78 7.10 11.58
C ALA A 173 -16.21 8.23 10.72
N HIS A 174 -15.98 8.01 9.42
CA HIS A 174 -15.43 9.02 8.52
C HIS A 174 -16.32 10.27 8.46
N ILE A 175 -15.71 11.44 8.61
CA ILE A 175 -16.36 12.74 8.49
C ILE A 175 -15.74 13.49 7.30
N PRO A 176 -16.53 13.99 6.34
CA PRO A 176 -17.99 13.84 6.24
C PRO A 176 -18.42 12.42 5.84
N HIS A 177 -19.66 12.06 6.17
CA HIS A 177 -20.25 10.79 5.74
C HIS A 177 -20.75 10.90 4.30
N TYR A 178 -20.20 10.09 3.40
CA TYR A 178 -20.54 10.13 1.98
C TYR A 178 -21.59 9.07 1.62
N LYS A 179 -22.73 9.49 1.06
CA LYS A 179 -23.87 8.62 0.68
C LYS A 179 -23.57 7.67 -0.48
N ASN A 180 -22.51 7.94 -1.26
CA ASN A 180 -22.12 7.11 -2.41
C ASN A 180 -21.42 5.82 -2.01
N PHE A 181 -20.93 5.69 -0.75
CA PHE A 181 -20.40 4.44 -0.23
C PHE A 181 -21.53 3.53 0.22
N LEU A 182 -21.47 2.28 -0.20
CA LEU A 182 -22.49 1.27 0.12
C LEU A 182 -22.15 0.56 1.44
N LYS A 183 -23.16 0.05 2.12
CA LYS A 183 -23.00 -0.64 3.41
C LYS A 183 -21.88 -1.69 3.40
N TRP A 184 -21.78 -2.49 2.34
CA TRP A 184 -20.77 -3.56 2.25
C TRP A 184 -19.33 -3.04 2.16
N GLU A 185 -19.09 -1.78 1.76
CA GLU A 185 -17.76 -1.18 1.75
C GLU A 185 -17.30 -0.82 3.17
N TYR A 186 -18.23 -0.31 3.99
CA TYR A 186 -17.99 -0.14 5.43
C TYR A 186 -17.85 -1.48 6.15
N ASP A 187 -18.68 -2.49 5.78
CA ASP A 187 -18.55 -3.85 6.32
C ASP A 187 -17.18 -4.46 5.95
N PHE A 188 -16.65 -4.14 4.79
CA PHE A 188 -15.30 -4.57 4.38
C PHE A 188 -14.22 -3.98 5.28
N TYR A 189 -14.28 -2.68 5.60
CA TYR A 189 -13.36 -2.06 6.55
C TYR A 189 -13.42 -2.76 7.93
N ASP A 190 -14.61 -3.04 8.44
CA ASP A 190 -14.78 -3.70 9.74
C ASP A 190 -14.24 -5.13 9.77
N ARG A 191 -14.12 -5.80 8.60
CA ARG A 191 -13.57 -7.16 8.51
C ARG A 191 -12.10 -7.25 8.89
N PHE A 192 -11.33 -6.20 8.77
CA PHE A 192 -9.93 -6.21 9.21
C PHE A 192 -9.83 -6.51 10.71
N ASP A 193 -10.58 -5.80 11.56
CA ASP A 193 -10.59 -6.09 13.02
C ASP A 193 -11.13 -7.49 13.33
N HIS A 194 -12.16 -7.94 12.60
CA HIS A 194 -12.70 -9.30 12.76
C HIS A 194 -11.63 -10.39 12.53
N PHE A 195 -10.72 -10.17 11.58
CA PHE A 195 -9.60 -11.07 11.30
C PHE A 195 -8.34 -10.77 12.13
N GLY A 196 -8.41 -9.84 13.07
CA GLY A 196 -7.32 -9.56 14.00
C GLY A 196 -6.33 -8.50 13.50
N TYR A 197 -6.73 -7.65 12.54
CA TYR A 197 -5.92 -6.53 12.04
C TYR A 197 -6.54 -5.20 12.47
N LEU A 198 -5.76 -4.38 13.16
CA LEU A 198 -6.20 -3.10 13.73
C LEU A 198 -5.72 -1.94 12.87
N ASP A 199 -6.57 -0.94 12.65
CA ASP A 199 -6.18 0.31 11.97
C ASP A 199 -5.16 1.07 12.81
N ALA A 200 -3.91 1.12 12.33
CA ALA A 200 -2.78 1.72 13.03
C ALA A 200 -2.97 3.21 13.26
N PHE A 201 -3.56 3.94 12.29
CA PHE A 201 -3.83 5.36 12.45
C PHE A 201 -4.84 5.61 13.57
N ARG A 202 -5.91 4.82 13.64
CA ARG A 202 -6.93 4.96 14.68
C ARG A 202 -6.44 4.56 16.07
N LEU A 203 -5.44 3.69 16.16
CA LEU A 203 -4.79 3.38 17.45
C LEU A 203 -4.01 4.58 18.01
N ILE A 204 -3.40 5.41 17.15
CA ILE A 204 -2.63 6.60 17.53
C ILE A 204 -3.53 7.86 17.59
N HIS A 205 -4.45 7.99 16.64
CA HIS A 205 -5.27 9.17 16.41
C HIS A 205 -6.77 8.84 16.36
N PRO A 206 -7.39 8.44 17.47
CA PRO A 206 -8.77 7.92 17.48
C PRO A 206 -9.80 8.91 16.95
N GLU A 207 -9.64 10.21 17.22
CA GLU A 207 -10.62 11.26 16.90
C GLU A 207 -10.18 12.21 15.77
N THR A 208 -8.98 12.03 15.21
CA THR A 208 -8.44 12.96 14.23
C THR A 208 -9.05 12.76 12.86
N ASN A 209 -9.55 13.83 12.25
CA ASN A 209 -10.01 13.83 10.86
C ASN A 209 -8.83 14.12 9.92
N GLU A 210 -8.42 13.13 9.15
CA GLU A 210 -7.34 13.20 8.16
C GLU A 210 -7.79 12.61 6.84
N TYR A 211 -7.23 13.15 5.75
CA TYR A 211 -7.59 12.72 4.40
C TYR A 211 -6.34 12.46 3.58
N SER A 212 -6.25 11.27 3.02
CA SER A 212 -5.16 10.94 2.11
C SER A 212 -5.39 11.52 0.72
N TRP A 213 -6.64 11.66 0.30
CA TRP A 213 -7.03 12.25 -0.98
C TRP A 213 -8.07 13.35 -0.79
N VAL A 214 -7.97 14.42 -1.59
CA VAL A 214 -8.92 15.55 -1.56
C VAL A 214 -9.36 15.85 -2.99
N GLY A 215 -10.67 15.77 -3.20
CA GLY A 215 -11.30 16.04 -4.49
C GLY A 215 -11.27 17.52 -4.89
N ARG A 216 -11.64 17.79 -6.14
CA ARG A 216 -11.69 19.16 -6.68
C ARG A 216 -12.71 20.06 -5.96
N THR A 217 -13.72 19.48 -5.35
CA THR A 217 -14.74 20.14 -4.54
C THR A 217 -14.35 20.31 -3.07
N ASN A 218 -13.08 20.02 -2.76
CA ASN A 218 -12.52 20.02 -1.41
C ASN A 218 -13.10 18.93 -0.50
N ASP A 219 -13.70 17.89 -1.08
CA ASP A 219 -14.14 16.70 -0.36
C ASP A 219 -12.91 15.85 0.00
N GLY A 220 -12.76 15.55 1.28
CA GLY A 220 -11.62 14.77 1.78
C GLY A 220 -11.99 13.31 2.05
N TYR A 221 -11.10 12.40 1.68
CA TYR A 221 -11.29 10.96 1.81
C TYR A 221 -10.05 10.30 2.41
N ARG A 222 -10.24 9.42 3.40
CA ARG A 222 -9.18 8.60 3.97
C ARG A 222 -9.17 7.24 3.25
N TYR A 223 -8.55 7.18 2.07
CA TYR A 223 -8.49 5.99 1.24
C TYR A 223 -7.29 5.09 1.53
N ASP A 224 -6.17 5.71 1.95
CA ASP A 224 -4.95 5.00 2.28
C ASP A 224 -4.94 4.62 3.76
N HIS A 225 -4.61 3.36 4.06
CA HIS A 225 -4.70 2.80 5.40
C HIS A 225 -3.48 1.95 5.73
N PHE A 226 -3.20 1.84 7.03
CA PHE A 226 -2.36 0.82 7.63
C PHE A 226 -3.18 -0.02 8.60
N PHE A 227 -3.16 -1.33 8.41
CA PHE A 227 -3.66 -2.30 9.37
C PHE A 227 -2.51 -3.18 9.86
N ILE A 228 -2.44 -3.42 11.14
CA ILE A 228 -1.43 -4.25 11.78
C ILE A 228 -2.06 -5.42 12.54
N SER A 229 -1.38 -6.57 12.55
CA SER A 229 -1.80 -7.69 13.39
C SER A 229 -1.82 -7.29 14.88
N LYS A 230 -2.73 -7.86 15.67
CA LYS A 230 -2.99 -7.47 17.08
C LYS A 230 -1.77 -7.53 17.97
N ASP A 231 -0.83 -8.44 17.71
CA ASP A 231 0.43 -8.59 18.42
C ASP A 231 1.38 -7.38 18.25
N LEU A 232 1.24 -6.62 17.16
CA LEU A 232 2.00 -5.38 16.92
C LEU A 232 1.42 -4.17 17.67
N LYS A 233 0.17 -4.21 18.16
CA LYS A 233 -0.45 -3.08 18.86
C LYS A 233 0.41 -2.46 19.96
N PRO A 234 0.98 -3.23 20.92
CA PRO A 234 1.82 -2.65 21.99
C PRO A 234 3.18 -2.14 21.50
N ARG A 235 3.54 -2.39 20.23
CA ARG A 235 4.82 -2.06 19.62
C ARG A 235 4.68 -0.94 18.57
N LEU A 236 3.46 -0.46 18.30
CA LEU A 236 3.21 0.64 17.38
C LEU A 236 3.73 1.94 17.99
N VAL A 237 4.59 2.65 17.25
CA VAL A 237 5.24 3.88 17.71
C VAL A 237 4.57 5.10 17.10
N ASP A 238 4.34 5.07 15.78
CA ASP A 238 3.72 6.18 15.03
C ASP A 238 2.97 5.66 13.80
N CYS A 239 1.94 6.40 13.39
CA CYS A 239 1.24 6.21 12.13
C CYS A 239 0.62 7.55 11.70
N SER A 240 1.09 8.13 10.61
CA SER A 240 0.73 9.51 10.22
C SER A 240 0.68 9.72 8.72
N TYR A 241 -0.01 10.78 8.27
CA TYR A 241 -0.05 11.21 6.87
C TYR A 241 1.01 12.26 6.57
N VAL A 242 1.66 12.14 5.40
CA VAL A 242 2.63 13.10 4.85
C VAL A 242 1.98 13.82 3.68
N HIS A 243 1.43 14.99 3.94
CA HIS A 243 0.69 15.78 2.93
C HIS A 243 1.57 16.51 1.92
N GLU A 244 2.88 16.45 2.10
CA GLU A 244 3.84 17.10 1.21
C GLU A 244 3.68 16.62 -0.24
N THR A 245 3.44 15.32 -0.46
CA THR A 245 3.29 14.72 -1.80
C THR A 245 2.20 15.37 -2.64
N ARG A 246 1.10 15.82 -2.00
CA ARG A 246 0.03 16.59 -2.65
C ARG A 246 0.41 18.07 -2.83
N LYS A 247 1.13 18.66 -1.85
CA LYS A 247 1.52 20.08 -1.88
C LYS A 247 2.55 20.38 -2.98
N ILE A 248 3.53 19.48 -3.18
CA ILE A 248 4.55 19.59 -4.25
C ILE A 248 4.12 18.94 -5.57
N PRO A 249 2.86 18.70 -5.80
CA PRO A 249 2.08 17.87 -6.71
C PRO A 249 2.88 16.77 -7.45
N ILE A 250 3.47 15.85 -6.70
CA ILE A 250 4.07 14.63 -7.28
C ILE A 250 3.02 13.52 -7.44
N THR A 251 1.97 13.57 -6.63
CA THR A 251 0.74 12.76 -6.74
C THR A 251 -0.43 13.53 -6.14
N ASP A 252 -1.66 13.07 -6.33
CA ASP A 252 -2.87 13.63 -5.69
C ASP A 252 -3.20 12.96 -4.34
N HIS A 253 -2.42 11.95 -3.93
CA HIS A 253 -2.51 11.33 -2.61
C HIS A 253 -1.43 11.85 -1.65
N SER A 254 -1.76 11.89 -0.37
CA SER A 254 -0.77 11.98 0.71
C SER A 254 -0.12 10.62 0.89
N ALA A 255 1.19 10.60 1.11
CA ALA A 255 1.82 9.39 1.62
C ALA A 255 1.32 9.13 3.04
N MET A 256 1.39 7.88 3.46
CA MET A 256 1.13 7.47 4.84
C MET A 256 2.33 6.68 5.35
N THR A 257 2.78 6.98 6.56
CA THR A 257 3.95 6.36 7.20
C THR A 257 3.56 5.69 8.50
N MET A 258 4.28 4.63 8.83
CA MET A 258 4.12 3.92 10.09
C MET A 258 5.48 3.46 10.62
N THR A 259 5.68 3.55 11.94
CA THR A 259 6.83 3.00 12.65
C THR A 259 6.35 2.00 13.69
N VAL A 260 6.92 0.80 13.67
CA VAL A 260 6.60 -0.27 14.62
C VAL A 260 7.87 -0.97 15.09
N GLN A 261 7.93 -1.39 16.34
CA GLN A 261 9.04 -2.18 16.90
C GLN A 261 8.82 -3.67 16.59
N ILE A 262 9.82 -4.32 16.00
CA ILE A 262 9.82 -5.76 15.70
C ILE A 262 10.86 -6.45 16.59
#